data_89adbadd7b3812d6b6f6179a57c79e81
#
_entry.id   89adbadd7b3812d6b6f6179a57c79e81
#
_cell.length_a   1.000
_cell.length_b   1.000
_cell.length_c   1.000
_cell.angle_alpha   90.00
_cell.angle_beta   90.00
_cell.angle_gamma   90.00
#
_symmetry.space_group_name_H-M   'P 1'
#
loop_
_entity.id
_entity.type
_entity.pdbx_description
1 polymer ?
#
loop_
_entity_poly.entity_id
_entity_poly.type
_entity_poly.pdbx_seq_one_letter_code
_entity_poly.pdbx_strand_id
1 'polypeptide(L)'
;IIKVAGKQSWLSEVLRTPEDWQLLREARCPVWLLNASRQPIDKVIAAVSTLDESPEHSTLGDRVIVQAEALAASLKVPLQVVAVIPDWNASRAAMAYVPPIPAQTVYLGDIGAQALQESRERLVAILERLDIDAEKAEVRTGTLTLEIIDAVGDQGLLVIGSAAHRGLAGKFIGNSSEKVLHHLKADMLVVH
;
A
#
# COMPACT_ATOMS: atom_id res chain seq x y z
N ILE A 1 -8.24 10.85 13.68
CA ILE A 1 -9.68 10.93 13.35
C ILE A 1 -10.16 9.53 13.01
N ILE A 2 -11.30 9.13 13.55
CA ILE A 2 -11.94 7.85 13.21
C ILE A 2 -13.31 8.17 12.60
N LYS A 3 -13.58 7.64 11.41
CA LYS A 3 -14.83 7.81 10.69
C LYS A 3 -15.32 6.47 10.13
N VAL A 4 -16.60 6.16 10.27
CA VAL A 4 -17.23 5.03 9.57
C VAL A 4 -17.43 5.45 8.11
N ALA A 5 -16.90 4.66 7.18
CA ALA A 5 -17.04 4.91 5.75
C ALA A 5 -18.54 4.89 5.36
N GLY A 6 -18.97 5.94 4.65
CA GLY A 6 -20.38 6.06 4.25
C GLY A 6 -20.77 4.99 3.24
N LYS A 7 -21.92 4.34 3.48
CA LYS A 7 -22.55 3.47 2.48
C LYS A 7 -23.27 4.36 1.48
N GLN A 8 -22.79 4.49 0.26
CA GLN A 8 -23.61 5.01 -0.84
C GLN A 8 -24.14 3.84 -1.67
N SER A 9 -25.50 3.76 -1.71
CA SER A 9 -26.33 3.05 -2.70
C SER A 9 -25.87 1.65 -3.17
N TRP A 10 -26.81 0.75 -3.29
CA TRP A 10 -26.71 -0.63 -3.76
C TRP A 10 -25.95 -0.86 -5.09
N LEU A 11 -25.64 0.19 -5.84
CA LEU A 11 -24.92 0.13 -7.12
C LEU A 11 -23.40 0.37 -7.01
N SER A 12 -22.92 0.81 -5.84
CA SER A 12 -21.49 1.09 -5.66
C SER A 12 -21.00 0.51 -4.35
N GLU A 13 -20.62 -0.76 -4.37
CA GLU A 13 -20.18 -1.46 -3.16
C GLU A 13 -18.95 -0.85 -2.48
N VAL A 14 -18.28 0.13 -3.09
CA VAL A 14 -16.97 0.60 -2.62
C VAL A 14 -16.71 2.11 -2.77
N LEU A 15 -17.65 2.90 -3.26
CA LEU A 15 -17.42 4.35 -3.37
C LEU A 15 -17.57 5.03 -2.02
N ARG A 16 -16.44 5.48 -1.47
CA ARG A 16 -16.39 6.36 -0.30
C ARG A 16 -16.99 7.72 -0.68
N THR A 17 -17.64 8.37 0.28
CA THR A 17 -18.33 9.64 0.02
C THR A 17 -17.35 10.77 -0.34
N PRO A 18 -17.82 11.84 -1.03
CA PRO A 18 -17.00 13.05 -1.24
C PRO A 18 -16.43 13.62 0.06
N GLU A 19 -17.15 13.47 1.16
CA GLU A 19 -16.72 13.88 2.50
C GLU A 19 -15.56 13.05 3.03
N ASP A 20 -15.52 11.73 2.76
CA ASP A 20 -14.40 10.86 3.11
C ASP A 20 -13.14 11.31 2.37
N TRP A 21 -13.29 11.61 1.07
CA TRP A 21 -12.22 12.13 0.24
C TRP A 21 -11.71 13.50 0.72
N GLN A 22 -12.61 14.40 1.08
CA GLN A 22 -12.24 15.70 1.61
C GLN A 22 -11.48 15.55 2.94
N LEU A 23 -11.96 14.71 3.83
CA LEU A 23 -11.32 14.43 5.11
C LEU A 23 -9.89 13.89 4.91
N LEU A 24 -9.71 12.90 4.02
CA LEU A 24 -8.40 12.32 3.72
C LEU A 24 -7.41 13.34 3.10
N ARG A 25 -7.91 14.31 2.35
CA ARG A 25 -7.07 15.36 1.73
C ARG A 25 -6.72 16.50 2.66
N GLU A 26 -7.55 16.80 3.64
CA GLU A 26 -7.43 18.00 4.48
C GLU A 26 -6.92 17.69 5.89
N ALA A 27 -7.02 16.46 6.36
CA ALA A 27 -6.56 16.06 7.66
C ALA A 27 -5.04 16.26 7.82
N ARG A 28 -4.65 16.73 8.99
CA ARG A 28 -3.24 16.88 9.39
C ARG A 28 -2.80 15.82 10.41
N CYS A 29 -3.64 14.81 10.58
CA CYS A 29 -3.41 13.69 11.48
C CYS A 29 -3.93 12.42 10.80
N PRO A 30 -3.49 11.23 11.24
CA PRO A 30 -3.97 9.98 10.67
C PRO A 30 -5.50 9.87 10.69
N VAL A 31 -6.06 9.34 9.60
CA VAL A 31 -7.50 9.14 9.44
C VAL A 31 -7.79 7.67 9.30
N TRP A 32 -8.55 7.13 10.24
CA TRP A 32 -9.03 5.75 10.21
C TRP A 32 -10.43 5.70 9.62
N LEU A 33 -10.55 5.06 8.47
CA LEU A 33 -11.84 4.76 7.84
C LEU A 33 -12.26 3.34 8.20
N LEU A 34 -13.30 3.23 9.00
CA LEU A 34 -13.88 1.96 9.40
C LEU A 34 -14.83 1.44 8.31
N ASN A 35 -14.71 0.16 7.99
CA ASN A 35 -15.70 -0.51 7.16
C ASN A 35 -17.02 -0.69 7.95
N ALA A 36 -18.14 -0.49 7.25
CA ALA A 36 -19.45 -0.63 7.87
C ALA A 36 -19.82 -2.07 8.25
N SER A 37 -19.14 -3.08 7.72
CA SER A 37 -19.38 -4.50 8.03
C SER A 37 -18.93 -4.92 9.44
N ARG A 38 -18.06 -4.12 10.08
CA ARG A 38 -17.56 -4.34 11.45
C ARG A 38 -17.08 -5.76 11.74
N GLN A 39 -16.32 -6.33 10.82
CA GLN A 39 -15.61 -7.58 11.09
C GLN A 39 -14.47 -7.32 12.09
N PRO A 40 -14.18 -8.26 13.00
CA PRO A 40 -12.98 -8.17 13.82
C PRO A 40 -11.72 -8.10 12.95
N ILE A 41 -10.81 -7.19 13.29
CA ILE A 41 -9.52 -7.10 12.60
C ILE A 41 -8.67 -8.31 13.02
N ASP A 42 -8.19 -9.07 12.04
CA ASP A 42 -7.38 -10.27 12.25
C ASP A 42 -5.88 -10.04 12.01
N LYS A 43 -5.52 -8.99 11.28
CA LYS A 43 -4.14 -8.61 10.95
C LYS A 43 -4.02 -7.13 10.60
N VAL A 44 -2.81 -6.59 10.71
CA VAL A 44 -2.46 -5.25 10.23
C VAL A 44 -1.48 -5.38 9.06
N ILE A 45 -1.77 -4.71 7.96
CA ILE A 45 -0.91 -4.63 6.78
C ILE A 45 -0.41 -3.20 6.63
N ALA A 46 0.92 -3.01 6.71
CA ALA A 46 1.57 -1.74 6.38
C ALA A 46 2.01 -1.78 4.92
N ALA A 47 1.44 -0.94 4.06
CA ALA A 47 1.83 -0.83 2.66
C ALA A 47 2.83 0.29 2.46
N VAL A 48 4.04 -0.05 1.98
CA VAL A 48 5.14 0.90 1.75
C VAL A 48 5.75 0.73 0.37
N SER A 49 6.45 1.77 -0.12
CA SER A 49 7.21 1.71 -1.36
C SER A 49 8.70 1.46 -1.04
N THR A 50 9.31 0.55 -1.81
CA THR A 50 10.77 0.34 -1.83
C THR A 50 11.39 0.87 -3.11
N LEU A 51 10.58 1.43 -4.02
CA LEU A 51 11.03 1.94 -5.32
C LEU A 51 11.34 3.44 -5.29
N ASP A 52 10.78 4.18 -4.34
CA ASP A 52 10.99 5.62 -4.21
C ASP A 52 11.82 5.90 -2.96
N GLU A 53 13.06 6.34 -3.18
CA GLU A 53 14.05 6.64 -2.13
C GLU A 53 14.09 8.12 -1.75
N SER A 54 13.11 8.91 -2.22
CA SER A 54 13.07 10.32 -1.81
C SER A 54 12.92 10.44 -0.29
N PRO A 55 13.59 11.41 0.34
CA PRO A 55 13.54 11.58 1.80
C PRO A 55 12.12 11.72 2.35
N GLU A 56 11.22 12.29 1.55
CA GLU A 56 9.81 12.47 1.93
C GLU A 56 9.07 11.13 1.97
N HIS A 57 9.26 10.27 0.97
CA HIS A 57 8.66 8.94 0.93
C HIS A 57 9.25 8.00 1.98
N SER A 58 10.56 8.08 2.21
CA SER A 58 11.22 7.32 3.26
C SER A 58 10.66 7.68 4.64
N THR A 59 10.56 8.97 4.96
CA THR A 59 9.99 9.43 6.24
C THR A 59 8.52 9.03 6.39
N LEU A 60 7.74 9.11 5.33
CA LEU A 60 6.33 8.68 5.35
C LEU A 60 6.22 7.16 5.53
N GLY A 61 7.06 6.38 4.84
CA GLY A 61 7.14 4.94 4.99
C GLY A 61 7.44 4.51 6.43
N ASP A 62 8.43 5.13 7.06
CA ASP A 62 8.75 4.90 8.47
C ASP A 62 7.55 5.16 9.39
N ARG A 63 6.86 6.28 9.17
CA ARG A 63 5.65 6.63 9.96
C ARG A 63 4.53 5.61 9.77
N VAL A 64 4.32 5.12 8.55
CA VAL A 64 3.35 4.07 8.24
C VAL A 64 3.68 2.80 9.01
N ILE A 65 4.94 2.34 8.98
CA ILE A 65 5.37 1.12 9.65
C ILE A 65 5.23 1.25 11.17
N VAL A 66 5.73 2.32 11.76
CA VAL A 66 5.65 2.56 13.22
C VAL A 66 4.19 2.63 13.71
N GLN A 67 3.31 3.30 12.96
CA GLN A 67 1.89 3.36 13.29
C GLN A 67 1.23 1.98 13.19
N ALA A 68 1.58 1.20 12.17
CA ALA A 68 1.05 -0.15 11.97
C ALA A 68 1.50 -1.10 13.09
N GLU A 69 2.77 -1.03 13.50
CA GLU A 69 3.30 -1.82 14.62
C GLU A 69 2.57 -1.51 15.93
N ALA A 70 2.39 -0.21 16.25
CA ALA A 70 1.67 0.21 17.44
C ALA A 70 0.22 -0.28 17.45
N LEU A 71 -0.45 -0.27 16.27
CA LEU A 71 -1.82 -0.77 16.14
C LEU A 71 -1.89 -2.28 16.25
N ALA A 72 -0.99 -3.01 15.60
CA ALA A 72 -0.94 -4.47 15.68
C ALA A 72 -0.73 -4.93 17.11
N ALA A 73 0.18 -4.29 17.85
CA ALA A 73 0.41 -4.56 19.28
C ALA A 73 -0.84 -4.26 20.14
N SER A 74 -1.50 -3.13 19.89
CA SER A 74 -2.71 -2.72 20.64
C SER A 74 -3.89 -3.64 20.37
N LEU A 75 -4.07 -4.08 19.12
CA LEU A 75 -5.13 -5.00 18.71
C LEU A 75 -4.79 -6.47 19.00
N LYS A 76 -3.53 -6.77 19.35
CA LYS A 76 -2.99 -8.13 19.57
C LYS A 76 -3.14 -9.04 18.34
N VAL A 77 -2.88 -8.49 17.17
CA VAL A 77 -2.93 -9.19 15.87
C VAL A 77 -1.58 -9.10 15.18
N PRO A 78 -1.26 -10.00 14.23
CA PRO A 78 0.00 -9.94 13.51
C PRO A 78 0.10 -8.68 12.64
N LEU A 79 1.34 -8.17 12.51
CA LEU A 79 1.75 -7.17 11.53
C LEU A 79 2.43 -7.85 10.36
N GLN A 80 2.14 -7.38 9.15
CA GLN A 80 2.90 -7.66 7.94
C GLN A 80 3.21 -6.35 7.22
N VAL A 81 4.44 -6.18 6.76
CA VAL A 81 4.87 -5.00 6.02
C VAL A 81 5.06 -5.40 4.56
N VAL A 82 4.23 -4.85 3.69
CA VAL A 82 4.11 -5.26 2.29
C VAL A 82 4.64 -4.16 1.38
N ALA A 83 5.58 -4.53 0.51
CA ALA A 83 5.96 -3.75 -0.65
C ALA A 83 5.51 -4.46 -1.93
N VAL A 84 5.07 -3.71 -2.94
CA VAL A 84 4.67 -4.27 -4.23
C VAL A 84 5.52 -3.67 -5.33
N ILE A 85 6.12 -4.55 -6.13
CA ILE A 85 6.88 -4.17 -7.32
C ILE A 85 6.14 -4.63 -8.59
N PRO A 86 6.33 -3.94 -9.74
CA PRO A 86 5.70 -4.34 -10.99
C PRO A 86 6.08 -5.76 -11.42
N ASP A 87 5.12 -6.50 -11.98
CA ASP A 87 5.42 -7.75 -12.66
C ASP A 87 6.05 -7.49 -14.03
N TRP A 88 7.35 -7.60 -14.10
CA TRP A 88 8.13 -7.44 -15.33
C TRP A 88 7.84 -8.50 -16.39
N ASN A 89 7.37 -9.69 -15.99
CA ASN A 89 6.99 -10.74 -16.91
C ASN A 89 5.66 -10.45 -17.60
N ALA A 90 4.68 -9.92 -16.87
CA ALA A 90 3.41 -9.48 -17.44
C ALA A 90 3.62 -8.28 -18.39
N SER A 91 4.51 -7.34 -18.04
CA SER A 91 4.90 -6.23 -18.92
C SER A 91 5.52 -6.73 -20.23
N ARG A 92 6.31 -7.80 -20.17
CA ARG A 92 6.90 -8.46 -21.33
C ARG A 92 5.85 -9.12 -22.23
N ALA A 93 4.85 -9.78 -21.65
CA ALA A 93 3.75 -10.38 -22.40
C ALA A 93 2.91 -9.31 -23.15
N ALA A 94 2.72 -8.14 -22.56
CA ALA A 94 2.07 -7.01 -23.21
C ALA A 94 2.92 -6.41 -24.34
N MET A 95 4.25 -6.50 -24.28
CA MET A 95 5.19 -6.09 -25.33
C MET A 95 5.39 -7.16 -26.43
N ALA A 96 4.84 -8.34 -26.30
CA ALA A 96 5.00 -9.45 -27.27
C ALA A 96 4.41 -9.16 -28.66
N TYR A 97 3.73 -8.03 -28.86
CA TYR A 97 3.35 -7.50 -30.18
C TYR A 97 4.50 -6.80 -30.91
N VAL A 98 5.63 -6.57 -30.27
CA VAL A 98 6.87 -6.09 -30.89
C VAL A 98 7.72 -7.33 -31.20
N PRO A 99 8.18 -7.56 -32.46
CA PRO A 99 8.97 -8.75 -32.77
C PRO A 99 10.19 -8.84 -31.85
N PRO A 100 10.40 -9.99 -31.18
CA PRO A 100 11.44 -10.13 -30.18
C PRO A 100 12.81 -9.97 -30.84
N ILE A 101 13.59 -8.98 -30.39
CA ILE A 101 15.03 -8.97 -30.64
C ILE A 101 15.61 -10.01 -29.67
N PRO A 102 16.22 -11.10 -30.18
CA PRO A 102 16.58 -12.28 -29.37
C PRO A 102 17.44 -11.99 -28.14
N ALA A 103 18.22 -10.92 -28.17
CA ALA A 103 19.08 -10.52 -27.06
C ALA A 103 18.34 -9.86 -25.88
N GLN A 104 17.14 -9.33 -26.07
CA GLN A 104 16.39 -8.62 -25.01
C GLN A 104 15.58 -9.55 -24.10
N THR A 105 15.32 -10.78 -24.54
CA THR A 105 14.50 -11.75 -23.78
C THR A 105 15.20 -12.31 -22.55
N VAL A 106 16.53 -12.37 -22.54
CA VAL A 106 17.31 -12.89 -21.41
C VAL A 106 17.45 -11.85 -20.29
N TYR A 107 17.60 -10.57 -20.65
CA TYR A 107 17.83 -9.50 -19.69
C TYR A 107 16.61 -9.17 -18.79
N LEU A 108 15.39 -9.32 -19.27
CA LEU A 108 14.19 -8.92 -18.51
C LEU A 108 13.82 -9.90 -17.37
N GLY A 109 14.16 -11.18 -17.51
CA GLY A 109 13.99 -12.17 -16.45
C GLY A 109 14.94 -11.91 -15.27
N ASP A 110 16.17 -11.58 -15.57
CA ASP A 110 17.19 -11.24 -14.57
C ASP A 110 16.86 -9.92 -13.85
N ILE A 111 16.36 -8.92 -14.58
CA ILE A 111 15.96 -7.63 -14.01
C ILE A 111 14.81 -7.80 -13.01
N GLY A 112 13.81 -8.63 -13.29
CA GLY A 112 12.70 -8.88 -12.38
C GLY A 112 13.14 -9.57 -11.08
N ALA A 113 14.00 -10.59 -11.19
CA ALA A 113 14.55 -11.29 -10.02
C ALA A 113 15.45 -10.38 -9.19
N GLN A 114 16.29 -9.58 -9.83
CA GLN A 114 17.15 -8.61 -9.16
C GLN A 114 16.33 -7.53 -8.46
N ALA A 115 15.33 -6.96 -9.12
CA ALA A 115 14.45 -5.94 -8.50
C ALA A 115 13.69 -6.49 -7.29
N LEU A 116 13.26 -7.76 -7.34
CA LEU A 116 12.62 -8.42 -6.20
C LEU A 116 13.59 -8.56 -5.02
N GLN A 117 14.81 -9.01 -5.29
CA GLN A 117 15.84 -9.17 -4.26
C GLN A 117 16.22 -7.82 -3.64
N GLU A 118 16.49 -6.80 -4.46
CA GLU A 118 16.80 -5.45 -3.99
C GLU A 118 15.67 -4.86 -3.16
N SER A 119 14.42 -5.02 -3.60
CA SER A 119 13.25 -4.56 -2.85
C SER A 119 13.15 -5.23 -1.49
N ARG A 120 13.43 -6.55 -1.42
CA ARG A 120 13.42 -7.31 -0.18
C ARG A 120 14.53 -6.84 0.78
N GLU A 121 15.74 -6.69 0.29
CA GLU A 121 16.87 -6.21 1.09
C GLU A 121 16.61 -4.81 1.65
N ARG A 122 16.05 -3.91 0.85
CA ARG A 122 15.66 -2.57 1.30
C ARG A 122 14.57 -2.61 2.37
N LEU A 123 13.53 -3.43 2.17
CA LEU A 123 12.44 -3.56 3.14
C LEU A 123 12.95 -4.11 4.48
N VAL A 124 13.78 -5.16 4.45
CA VAL A 124 14.43 -5.72 5.64
C VAL A 124 15.28 -4.67 6.35
N ALA A 125 16.13 -3.94 5.61
CA ALA A 125 16.96 -2.89 6.19
C ALA A 125 16.13 -1.76 6.85
N ILE A 126 14.96 -1.42 6.28
CA ILE A 126 14.04 -0.46 6.89
C ILE A 126 13.51 -1.00 8.22
N LEU A 127 13.06 -2.27 8.27
CA LEU A 127 12.52 -2.88 9.47
C LEU A 127 13.58 -2.99 10.57
N GLU A 128 14.79 -3.45 10.25
CA GLU A 128 15.91 -3.53 11.19
C GLU A 128 16.27 -2.15 11.78
N ARG A 129 16.28 -1.11 10.94
CA ARG A 129 16.53 0.27 11.41
C ARG A 129 15.44 0.78 12.35
N LEU A 130 14.21 0.31 12.22
CA LEU A 130 13.07 0.65 13.06
C LEU A 130 12.91 -0.29 14.27
N ASP A 131 13.85 -1.23 14.51
CA ASP A 131 13.80 -2.25 15.55
C ASP A 131 12.56 -3.14 15.45
N ILE A 132 12.18 -3.50 14.21
CA ILE A 132 11.05 -4.36 13.89
C ILE A 132 11.58 -5.65 13.25
N ASP A 133 10.97 -6.77 13.62
CA ASP A 133 11.35 -8.09 13.11
C ASP A 133 11.29 -8.16 11.58
N ALA A 134 12.41 -8.54 10.95
CA ALA A 134 12.55 -8.68 9.52
C ALA A 134 11.63 -9.77 8.91
N GLU A 135 11.17 -10.74 9.70
CA GLU A 135 10.22 -11.77 9.25
C GLU A 135 8.86 -11.19 8.85
N LYS A 136 8.53 -9.97 9.30
CA LYS A 136 7.32 -9.25 8.91
C LYS A 136 7.38 -8.67 7.50
N ALA A 137 8.55 -8.69 6.83
CA ALA A 137 8.74 -8.16 5.49
C ALA A 137 8.20 -9.11 4.42
N GLU A 138 7.34 -8.60 3.56
CA GLU A 138 6.84 -9.30 2.37
C GLU A 138 6.98 -8.41 1.14
N VAL A 139 7.58 -8.92 0.07
CA VAL A 139 7.60 -8.26 -1.24
C VAL A 139 6.77 -9.08 -2.21
N ARG A 140 5.79 -8.44 -2.83
CA ARG A 140 4.90 -9.03 -3.84
C ARG A 140 5.21 -8.47 -5.22
N THR A 141 4.92 -9.23 -6.25
CA THR A 141 5.05 -8.82 -7.66
C THR A 141 3.69 -8.80 -8.31
N GLY A 142 3.32 -7.68 -8.94
CA GLY A 142 2.04 -7.58 -9.62
C GLY A 142 1.49 -6.16 -9.73
N THR A 143 0.17 -6.07 -9.82
CA THR A 143 -0.54 -4.79 -9.79
C THR A 143 -0.73 -4.35 -8.34
N LEU A 144 -0.15 -3.22 -7.96
CA LEU A 144 -0.15 -2.71 -6.60
C LEU A 144 -1.52 -2.82 -5.91
N THR A 145 -2.58 -2.36 -6.58
CA THR A 145 -3.94 -2.37 -6.00
C THR A 145 -4.42 -3.78 -5.70
N LEU A 146 -4.20 -4.73 -6.60
CA LEU A 146 -4.66 -6.11 -6.44
C LEU A 146 -3.87 -6.82 -5.34
N GLU A 147 -2.55 -6.66 -5.35
CA GLU A 147 -1.66 -7.29 -4.36
C GLU A 147 -1.91 -6.77 -2.94
N ILE A 148 -2.18 -5.47 -2.78
CA ILE A 148 -2.53 -4.90 -1.47
C ILE A 148 -3.89 -5.39 -1.00
N ILE A 149 -4.91 -5.42 -1.86
CA ILE A 149 -6.24 -5.91 -1.50
C ILE A 149 -6.18 -7.38 -1.09
N ASP A 150 -5.42 -8.19 -1.83
CA ASP A 150 -5.23 -9.61 -1.50
C ASP A 150 -4.51 -9.79 -0.16
N ALA A 151 -3.44 -9.02 0.08
CA ALA A 151 -2.72 -9.05 1.36
C ALA A 151 -3.62 -8.70 2.55
N VAL A 152 -4.46 -7.67 2.41
CA VAL A 152 -5.37 -7.21 3.47
C VAL A 152 -6.51 -8.21 3.69
N GLY A 153 -7.11 -8.73 2.61
CA GLY A 153 -8.30 -9.55 2.69
C GLY A 153 -9.53 -8.76 3.19
N ASP A 154 -10.52 -9.50 3.72
CA ASP A 154 -11.80 -8.89 4.15
C ASP A 154 -11.77 -8.38 5.61
N GLN A 155 -10.84 -8.86 6.43
CA GLN A 155 -10.77 -8.58 7.87
C GLN A 155 -9.49 -7.87 8.31
N GLY A 156 -8.60 -7.54 7.38
CA GLY A 156 -7.37 -6.82 7.70
C GLY A 156 -7.60 -5.33 7.95
N LEU A 157 -6.62 -4.69 8.60
CA LEU A 157 -6.49 -3.24 8.67
C LEU A 157 -5.33 -2.82 7.76
N LEU A 158 -5.60 -2.06 6.71
CA LEU A 158 -4.57 -1.45 5.89
C LEU A 158 -4.06 -0.16 6.51
N VAL A 159 -2.76 -0.02 6.67
CA VAL A 159 -2.08 1.24 7.00
C VAL A 159 -1.27 1.68 5.79
N ILE A 160 -1.58 2.87 5.26
CA ILE A 160 -0.96 3.41 4.04
C ILE A 160 -0.63 4.89 4.18
N GLY A 161 0.43 5.33 3.52
CA GLY A 161 0.80 6.74 3.50
C GLY A 161 0.03 7.53 2.45
N SER A 162 -0.22 8.80 2.75
CA SER A 162 -0.70 9.79 1.80
C SER A 162 0.42 10.78 1.49
N ALA A 163 1.11 10.58 0.37
CA ALA A 163 2.05 11.56 -0.16
C ALA A 163 1.29 12.68 -0.88
N ALA A 164 0.61 13.52 -0.10
CA ALA A 164 0.02 14.74 -0.64
C ALA A 164 1.16 15.69 -1.01
N HIS A 165 1.48 15.83 -2.28
CA HIS A 165 2.45 16.82 -2.77
C HIS A 165 2.01 18.22 -2.34
N ARG A 166 2.71 18.77 -1.35
CA ARG A 166 2.54 20.14 -0.87
C ARG A 166 3.15 21.09 -1.90
N GLY A 167 2.48 21.37 -3.01
CA GLY A 167 3.07 22.36 -3.91
C GLY A 167 2.35 22.72 -5.20
N LEU A 168 1.45 21.93 -5.71
CA LEU A 168 0.68 22.26 -6.92
C LEU A 168 -0.80 22.07 -6.63
N ALA A 169 -1.61 23.01 -7.04
CA ALA A 169 -3.04 23.19 -6.80
C ALA A 169 -3.90 21.92 -6.95
N GLY A 170 -3.86 21.02 -5.99
CA GLY A 170 -4.65 19.80 -5.97
C GLY A 170 -4.25 18.93 -4.79
N LYS A 171 -5.10 18.88 -3.80
CA LYS A 171 -4.96 18.02 -2.61
C LYS A 171 -5.18 16.56 -3.02
N PHE A 172 -4.17 15.90 -3.55
CA PHE A 172 -4.22 14.49 -3.95
C PHE A 172 -3.76 13.60 -2.80
N ILE A 173 -4.47 12.50 -2.56
CA ILE A 173 -4.07 11.44 -1.61
C ILE A 173 -2.93 10.58 -2.19
N GLY A 174 -2.61 10.73 -3.46
CA GLY A 174 -1.69 9.91 -4.24
C GLY A 174 -2.43 8.86 -5.08
N ASN A 175 -2.04 8.72 -6.35
CA ASN A 175 -2.71 7.84 -7.31
C ASN A 175 -2.84 6.38 -6.82
N SER A 176 -1.85 5.87 -6.10
CA SER A 176 -1.84 4.50 -5.60
C SER A 176 -2.81 4.31 -4.45
N SER A 177 -2.79 5.22 -3.48
CA SER A 177 -3.70 5.19 -2.32
C SER A 177 -5.15 5.40 -2.75
N GLU A 178 -5.40 6.27 -3.74
CA GLU A 178 -6.74 6.48 -4.29
C GLU A 178 -7.30 5.21 -4.96
N LYS A 179 -6.49 4.51 -5.75
CA LYS A 179 -6.91 3.25 -6.39
C LYS A 179 -7.24 2.16 -5.37
N VAL A 180 -6.41 2.02 -4.34
CA VAL A 180 -6.67 1.06 -3.26
C VAL A 180 -7.95 1.44 -2.50
N LEU A 181 -8.14 2.73 -2.18
CA LEU A 181 -9.33 3.25 -1.50
C LEU A 181 -10.64 2.89 -2.22
N HIS A 182 -10.64 2.89 -3.57
CA HIS A 182 -11.84 2.58 -4.34
C HIS A 182 -12.26 1.10 -4.27
N HIS A 183 -11.33 0.19 -4.02
CA HIS A 183 -11.57 -1.25 -4.14
C HIS A 183 -11.48 -2.01 -2.81
N LEU A 184 -10.86 -1.41 -1.78
CA LEU A 184 -10.68 -2.06 -0.49
C LEU A 184 -12.00 -2.13 0.30
N LYS A 185 -12.35 -3.35 0.72
CA LYS A 185 -13.54 -3.61 1.54
C LYS A 185 -13.24 -3.66 3.05
N ALA A 186 -11.99 -3.62 3.43
CA ALA A 186 -11.51 -3.68 4.81
C ALA A 186 -11.35 -2.28 5.44
N ASP A 187 -10.99 -2.24 6.69
CA ASP A 187 -10.61 -1.01 7.40
C ASP A 187 -9.32 -0.43 6.85
N MET A 188 -9.18 0.90 6.90
CA MET A 188 -7.99 1.59 6.42
C MET A 188 -7.60 2.75 7.33
N LEU A 189 -6.31 2.84 7.64
CA LEU A 189 -5.67 4.00 8.25
C LEU A 189 -4.79 4.71 7.22
N VAL A 190 -5.06 5.97 6.97
CA VAL A 190 -4.22 6.83 6.12
C VAL A 190 -3.35 7.72 7.00
N VAL A 191 -2.03 7.64 6.81
CA VAL A 191 -1.00 8.41 7.53
C VAL A 191 -0.52 9.55 6.63
N HIS A 192 -0.34 10.75 7.17
CA HIS A 192 0.07 11.96 6.45
C HIS A 192 1.47 12.41 6.84
#